data_c1fdb3a7d1d549d2bcf058f56e14f224
#
_entry.id   c1fdb3a7d1d549d2bcf058f56e14f224
#
_cell.length_a   1.000
_cell.length_b   1.000
_cell.length_c   1.000
_cell.angle_alpha   90.00
_cell.angle_beta   90.00
_cell.angle_gamma   90.00
#
_symmetry.space_group_name_H-M   'P 1'
#
loop_
_entity.id
_entity.type
_entity.pdbx_description
1 polymer ?
#
loop_
_entity_poly.entity_id
_entity_poly.type
_entity_poly.pdbx_seq_one_letter_code
_entity_poly.pdbx_strand_id
1 'polypeptide(L)'
;VGCGDSHMAALGGELAFHTLAGLPARAMMALHFSRYTVPFLVEPQTTAVIGISVSGEVARTIESVRLAGKVGAKTIGITGAPQSRLARSAHHVLKTSLPPPPTPVPTPGVRSYIASLLMLYIAAIRIGEARGFLSSAAVKAAYEELEAVPDAIEATVQANEEAIQSLVQSWKDAQEFVFVGGGPNYGTALFSAAKLLEASGDSALGQDTEEWTHLQYFARAVNTPTFFIDAGGRSNNRAREAAVAAKTIGRRVAAVVPLGEAVISAQAEIVLPVYGKVREAFSPLLYGLAGMLFAEYRTQLLGEHYFRAFGGGRSIEGGGGISRIQTSELQEEVLP
;
A
#
# COMPACT_ATOMS: atom_id res chain seq x y z
N VAL A 1 2.87 7.84 -9.15
CA VAL A 1 1.57 8.48 -8.87
C VAL A 1 0.46 7.46 -9.00
N GLY A 2 -0.59 7.58 -8.18
CA GLY A 2 -1.76 6.69 -8.20
C GLY A 2 -2.87 7.20 -7.30
N CYS A 3 -3.97 6.44 -7.25
CA CYS A 3 -5.08 6.66 -6.34
C CYS A 3 -5.32 5.39 -5.52
N GLY A 4 -5.77 5.53 -4.26
CA GLY A 4 -6.06 4.40 -3.39
C GLY A 4 -4.89 3.41 -3.29
N ASP A 5 -5.15 2.13 -3.47
CA ASP A 5 -4.13 1.06 -3.41
C ASP A 5 -2.89 1.33 -4.26
N SER A 6 -3.08 1.95 -5.44
CA SER A 6 -1.97 2.28 -6.33
C SER A 6 -1.05 3.36 -5.76
N HIS A 7 -1.60 4.33 -5.01
CA HIS A 7 -0.80 5.31 -4.27
C HIS A 7 -0.08 4.65 -3.09
N MET A 8 -0.76 3.78 -2.37
CA MET A 8 -0.18 3.04 -1.25
C MET A 8 0.96 2.10 -1.70
N ALA A 9 0.82 1.46 -2.87
CA ALA A 9 1.90 0.72 -3.50
C ALA A 9 3.08 1.63 -3.89
N ALA A 10 2.80 2.84 -4.39
CA ALA A 10 3.85 3.80 -4.71
C ALA A 10 4.65 4.21 -3.45
N LEU A 11 3.98 4.47 -2.31
CA LEU A 11 4.63 4.73 -1.01
C LEU A 11 5.52 3.55 -0.58
N GLY A 12 5.01 2.32 -0.67
CA GLY A 12 5.79 1.12 -0.39
C GLY A 12 6.98 0.90 -1.33
N GLY A 13 6.94 1.51 -2.53
CA GLY A 13 8.00 1.40 -3.54
C GLY A 13 9.13 2.43 -3.40
N GLU A 14 8.93 3.56 -2.74
CA GLU A 14 9.92 4.66 -2.69
C GLU A 14 11.31 4.21 -2.24
N LEU A 15 11.38 3.48 -1.13
CA LEU A 15 12.64 3.03 -0.56
C LEU A 15 13.42 2.10 -1.51
N ALA A 16 12.74 1.32 -2.33
CA ALA A 16 13.37 0.47 -3.32
C ALA A 16 14.09 1.30 -4.41
N PHE A 17 13.47 2.38 -4.90
CA PHE A 17 14.14 3.28 -5.84
C PHE A 17 15.35 3.98 -5.23
N HIS A 18 15.27 4.40 -3.97
CA HIS A 18 16.40 5.00 -3.27
C HIS A 18 17.57 4.01 -3.10
N THR A 19 17.28 2.79 -2.65
CA THR A 19 18.32 1.83 -2.23
C THR A 19 18.79 0.88 -3.33
N LEU A 20 17.95 0.62 -4.35
CA LEU A 20 18.28 -0.29 -5.44
C LEU A 20 18.55 0.44 -6.76
N ALA A 21 17.82 1.51 -7.07
CA ALA A 21 18.09 2.29 -8.29
C ALA A 21 19.08 3.43 -8.09
N GLY A 22 19.37 3.83 -6.85
CA GLY A 22 20.18 5.01 -6.54
C GLY A 22 19.53 6.31 -7.05
N LEU A 23 18.19 6.37 -7.02
CA LEU A 23 17.41 7.50 -7.52
C LEU A 23 16.49 8.05 -6.42
N PRO A 24 16.39 9.37 -6.28
CA PRO A 24 15.34 9.96 -5.47
C PRO A 24 13.97 9.65 -6.12
N ALA A 25 13.03 9.22 -5.30
CA ALA A 25 11.66 8.95 -5.72
C ALA A 25 10.66 9.52 -4.70
N ARG A 26 9.49 9.92 -5.18
CA ARG A 26 8.40 10.42 -4.35
C ARG A 26 7.07 9.86 -4.84
N ALA A 27 6.35 9.22 -3.96
CA ALA A 27 4.97 8.80 -4.19
C ALA A 27 4.03 9.98 -3.93
N MET A 28 3.14 10.22 -4.88
CA MET A 28 2.18 11.32 -4.77
C MET A 28 0.78 10.87 -5.16
N MET A 29 -0.23 11.39 -4.48
CA MET A 29 -1.62 11.23 -4.89
C MET A 29 -1.83 11.87 -6.26
N ALA A 30 -2.49 11.17 -7.16
CA ALA A 30 -2.59 11.57 -8.55
C ALA A 30 -3.21 12.97 -8.76
N LEU A 31 -4.27 13.32 -8.02
CA LEU A 31 -4.88 14.65 -8.11
C LEU A 31 -3.90 15.75 -7.67
N HIS A 32 -3.19 15.53 -6.56
CA HIS A 32 -2.22 16.50 -6.07
C HIS A 32 -1.08 16.69 -7.06
N PHE A 33 -0.57 15.58 -7.58
CA PHE A 33 0.51 15.61 -8.57
C PHE A 33 0.09 16.34 -9.85
N SER A 34 -1.05 15.95 -10.45
CA SER A 34 -1.48 16.51 -11.75
C SER A 34 -1.71 18.02 -11.69
N ARG A 35 -2.30 18.51 -10.59
CA ARG A 35 -2.79 19.91 -10.52
C ARG A 35 -1.93 20.85 -9.71
N TYR A 36 -1.16 20.33 -8.73
CA TYR A 36 -0.40 21.14 -7.79
C TYR A 36 1.11 20.87 -7.82
N THR A 37 1.56 19.91 -8.65
CA THR A 37 2.99 19.62 -8.80
C THR A 37 3.45 19.75 -10.24
N VAL A 38 2.72 19.20 -11.22
CA VAL A 38 3.11 19.26 -12.64
C VAL A 38 3.35 20.70 -13.13
N PRO A 39 2.52 21.71 -12.76
CA PRO A 39 2.76 23.10 -13.19
C PRO A 39 4.11 23.69 -12.74
N PHE A 40 4.65 23.14 -11.65
CA PHE A 40 5.89 23.64 -11.01
C PHE A 40 7.04 22.63 -11.09
N LEU A 41 6.93 21.64 -11.99
CA LEU A 41 7.95 20.62 -12.14
C LEU A 41 9.24 21.22 -12.70
N VAL A 42 10.28 21.24 -11.87
CA VAL A 42 11.61 21.69 -12.28
C VAL A 42 12.28 20.59 -13.09
N GLU A 43 12.89 20.92 -14.23
CA GLU A 43 13.59 19.98 -15.10
C GLU A 43 12.75 18.74 -15.51
N PRO A 44 11.57 18.93 -16.11
CA PRO A 44 10.71 17.80 -16.47
C PRO A 44 11.39 16.80 -17.41
N GLN A 45 12.36 17.24 -18.25
CA GLN A 45 13.09 16.39 -19.20
C GLN A 45 13.97 15.34 -18.51
N THR A 46 14.38 15.58 -17.26
CA THR A 46 15.15 14.64 -16.43
C THR A 46 14.28 13.87 -15.43
N THR A 47 12.96 14.13 -15.44
CA THR A 47 11.99 13.51 -14.55
C THR A 47 11.29 12.34 -15.25
N ALA A 48 11.17 11.22 -14.52
CA ALA A 48 10.33 10.10 -14.91
C ALA A 48 9.09 10.02 -14.00
N VAL A 49 7.91 9.88 -14.58
CA VAL A 49 6.64 9.74 -13.86
C VAL A 49 6.05 8.37 -14.10
N ILE A 50 5.87 7.60 -13.04
CA ILE A 50 5.26 6.26 -13.08
C ILE A 50 3.81 6.39 -12.61
N GLY A 51 2.86 6.23 -13.53
CA GLY A 51 1.43 6.16 -13.25
C GLY A 51 0.99 4.73 -12.99
N ILE A 52 0.36 4.46 -11.85
CA ILE A 52 -0.08 3.12 -11.46
C ILE A 52 -1.61 3.08 -11.44
N SER A 53 -2.19 2.18 -12.23
CA SER A 53 -3.62 1.91 -12.23
C SER A 53 -3.89 0.52 -12.78
N VAL A 54 -4.40 -0.38 -11.97
CA VAL A 54 -4.65 -1.78 -12.34
C VAL A 54 -5.59 -1.88 -13.55
N SER A 55 -6.71 -1.19 -13.52
CA SER A 55 -7.65 -1.08 -14.65
C SER A 55 -7.12 -0.21 -15.79
N GLY A 56 -6.18 0.69 -15.49
CA GLY A 56 -5.72 1.72 -16.41
C GLY A 56 -6.77 2.77 -16.78
N GLU A 57 -7.89 2.81 -16.04
CA GLU A 57 -9.03 3.69 -16.33
C GLU A 57 -9.27 4.79 -15.29
N VAL A 58 -8.48 4.84 -14.21
CA VAL A 58 -8.63 5.86 -13.15
C VAL A 58 -8.28 7.24 -13.70
N ALA A 59 -9.26 8.14 -13.74
CA ALA A 59 -9.17 9.43 -14.41
C ALA A 59 -7.97 10.28 -13.92
N ARG A 60 -7.77 10.40 -12.61
CA ARG A 60 -6.68 11.23 -12.05
C ARG A 60 -5.29 10.68 -12.37
N THR A 61 -5.12 9.36 -12.41
CA THR A 61 -3.84 8.75 -12.82
C THR A 61 -3.54 9.01 -14.30
N ILE A 62 -4.55 8.92 -15.16
CA ILE A 62 -4.42 9.23 -16.59
C ILE A 62 -4.05 10.70 -16.79
N GLU A 63 -4.75 11.61 -16.10
CA GLU A 63 -4.48 13.06 -16.11
C GLU A 63 -3.02 13.34 -15.71
N SER A 64 -2.55 12.72 -14.63
CA SER A 64 -1.17 12.88 -14.15
C SER A 64 -0.13 12.51 -15.21
N VAL A 65 -0.32 11.38 -15.87
CA VAL A 65 0.60 10.90 -16.91
C VAL A 65 0.56 11.79 -18.14
N ARG A 66 -0.64 12.21 -18.58
CA ARG A 66 -0.80 13.10 -19.74
C ARG A 66 -0.16 14.47 -19.50
N LEU A 67 -0.47 15.12 -18.38
CA LEU A 67 0.06 16.44 -18.07
C LEU A 67 1.58 16.43 -17.87
N ALA A 68 2.12 15.39 -17.20
CA ALA A 68 3.56 15.22 -17.08
C ALA A 68 4.24 15.04 -18.45
N GLY A 69 3.66 14.27 -19.34
CA GLY A 69 4.16 14.11 -20.72
C GLY A 69 4.14 15.43 -21.49
N LYS A 70 3.10 16.26 -21.34
CA LYS A 70 2.99 17.57 -21.99
C LYS A 70 4.10 18.57 -21.59
N VAL A 71 4.56 18.51 -20.34
CA VAL A 71 5.69 19.34 -19.88
C VAL A 71 7.05 18.73 -20.20
N GLY A 72 7.10 17.55 -20.84
CA GLY A 72 8.34 16.91 -21.31
C GLY A 72 8.90 15.82 -20.39
N ALA A 73 8.19 15.43 -19.31
CA ALA A 73 8.61 14.31 -18.48
C ALA A 73 8.47 12.97 -19.21
N LYS A 74 9.33 12.01 -18.89
CA LYS A 74 9.17 10.62 -19.34
C LYS A 74 8.08 9.94 -18.53
N THR A 75 7.15 9.25 -19.19
CA THR A 75 6.01 8.64 -18.51
C THR A 75 5.96 7.14 -18.71
N ILE A 76 5.64 6.43 -17.63
CA ILE A 76 5.53 4.97 -17.58
C ILE A 76 4.17 4.63 -16.96
N GLY A 77 3.38 3.79 -17.61
CA GLY A 77 2.15 3.26 -17.05
C GLY A 77 2.35 1.85 -16.50
N ILE A 78 2.02 1.61 -15.22
CA ILE A 78 1.91 0.26 -14.65
C ILE A 78 0.43 -0.11 -14.65
N THR A 79 0.05 -1.13 -15.41
CA THR A 79 -1.36 -1.55 -15.54
C THR A 79 -1.50 -3.02 -15.91
N GLY A 80 -2.62 -3.64 -15.49
CA GLY A 80 -3.04 -4.96 -15.95
C GLY A 80 -3.72 -4.94 -17.33
N ALA A 81 -4.13 -3.74 -17.81
CA ALA A 81 -4.90 -3.56 -19.03
C ALA A 81 -4.09 -2.80 -20.12
N PRO A 82 -3.38 -3.50 -21.00
CA PRO A 82 -2.47 -2.86 -21.97
C PRO A 82 -3.18 -2.03 -23.05
N GLN A 83 -4.52 -2.15 -23.16
CA GLN A 83 -5.35 -1.37 -24.09
C GLN A 83 -6.09 -0.20 -23.39
N SER A 84 -5.80 0.04 -22.10
CA SER A 84 -6.46 1.09 -21.30
C SER A 84 -6.04 2.50 -21.72
N ARG A 85 -6.80 3.49 -21.22
CA ARG A 85 -6.47 4.90 -21.42
C ARG A 85 -5.10 5.27 -20.84
N LEU A 86 -4.72 4.72 -19.68
CA LEU A 86 -3.40 4.93 -19.09
C LEU A 86 -2.29 4.41 -20.01
N ALA A 87 -2.45 3.17 -20.52
CA ALA A 87 -1.47 2.55 -21.42
C ALA A 87 -1.25 3.38 -22.70
N ARG A 88 -2.33 3.92 -23.27
CA ARG A 88 -2.26 4.79 -24.47
C ARG A 88 -1.71 6.18 -24.18
N SER A 89 -1.69 6.61 -22.93
CA SER A 89 -1.25 7.95 -22.51
C SER A 89 0.22 8.00 -22.07
N ALA A 90 0.81 6.85 -21.74
CA ALA A 90 2.20 6.75 -21.28
C ALA A 90 3.17 6.48 -22.45
N HIS A 91 4.42 6.93 -22.33
CA HIS A 91 5.48 6.62 -23.29
C HIS A 91 5.86 5.13 -23.26
N HIS A 92 5.82 4.51 -22.07
CA HIS A 92 6.13 3.10 -21.86
C HIS A 92 5.09 2.45 -20.95
N VAL A 93 4.89 1.14 -21.12
CA VAL A 93 3.94 0.36 -20.31
C VAL A 93 4.64 -0.83 -19.68
N LEU A 94 4.49 -0.97 -18.38
CA LEU A 94 4.84 -2.17 -17.63
C LEU A 94 3.54 -2.90 -17.30
N LYS A 95 3.34 -4.06 -17.92
CA LYS A 95 2.12 -4.85 -17.74
C LYS A 95 2.23 -5.74 -16.52
N THR A 96 1.31 -5.58 -15.58
CA THR A 96 1.09 -6.57 -14.51
C THR A 96 0.19 -7.69 -15.04
N SER A 97 0.61 -8.94 -14.86
CA SER A 97 -0.20 -10.10 -15.24
C SER A 97 -0.62 -10.85 -13.99
N LEU A 98 -1.92 -10.96 -13.80
CA LEU A 98 -2.51 -11.74 -12.71
C LEU A 98 -3.28 -12.92 -13.29
N PRO A 99 -3.19 -14.11 -12.69
CA PRO A 99 -4.09 -15.19 -13.03
C PRO A 99 -5.55 -14.77 -12.74
N PRO A 100 -6.56 -15.37 -13.38
CA PRO A 100 -7.96 -15.09 -13.09
C PRO A 100 -8.23 -15.16 -11.58
N PRO A 101 -9.17 -14.34 -11.05
CA PRO A 101 -9.57 -14.45 -9.66
C PRO A 101 -10.17 -15.84 -9.38
N PRO A 102 -9.95 -16.41 -8.19
CA PRO A 102 -10.48 -17.73 -7.84
C PRO A 102 -12.00 -17.72 -7.73
N THR A 103 -12.60 -16.56 -7.54
CA THR A 103 -14.07 -16.39 -7.45
C THR A 103 -14.53 -15.28 -8.39
N PRO A 104 -15.75 -15.35 -8.94
CA PRO A 104 -16.30 -14.27 -9.76
C PRO A 104 -16.78 -13.07 -8.93
N VAL A 105 -16.80 -13.17 -7.60
CA VAL A 105 -17.23 -12.09 -6.71
C VAL A 105 -16.16 -11.02 -6.66
N PRO A 106 -16.50 -9.74 -6.86
CA PRO A 106 -15.56 -8.64 -6.68
C PRO A 106 -15.02 -8.64 -5.24
N THR A 107 -13.70 -8.72 -5.11
CA THR A 107 -12.99 -8.70 -3.83
C THR A 107 -12.06 -7.50 -3.73
N PRO A 108 -11.75 -7.02 -2.51
CA PRO A 108 -10.73 -5.99 -2.31
C PRO A 108 -9.40 -6.33 -3.00
N GLY A 109 -8.73 -5.34 -3.56
CA GLY A 109 -7.62 -5.46 -4.51
C GLY A 109 -6.29 -5.92 -3.92
N VAL A 110 -6.22 -7.02 -3.19
CA VAL A 110 -5.00 -7.56 -2.56
C VAL A 110 -3.95 -8.00 -3.59
N ARG A 111 -4.32 -8.88 -4.51
CA ARG A 111 -3.39 -9.43 -5.52
C ARG A 111 -2.81 -8.35 -6.44
N SER A 112 -3.64 -7.41 -6.83
CA SER A 112 -3.24 -6.30 -7.69
C SER A 112 -2.32 -5.30 -6.98
N TYR A 113 -2.49 -5.10 -5.68
CA TYR A 113 -1.58 -4.31 -4.86
C TYR A 113 -0.19 -4.96 -4.79
N ILE A 114 -0.12 -6.25 -4.46
CA ILE A 114 1.13 -7.02 -4.43
C ILE A 114 1.83 -7.02 -5.80
N ALA A 115 1.07 -7.20 -6.89
CA ALA A 115 1.63 -7.14 -8.24
C ALA A 115 2.18 -5.75 -8.60
N SER A 116 1.55 -4.68 -8.12
CA SER A 116 2.03 -3.31 -8.32
C SER A 116 3.34 -3.05 -7.54
N LEU A 117 3.42 -3.51 -6.29
CA LEU A 117 4.65 -3.46 -5.49
C LEU A 117 5.79 -4.24 -6.18
N LEU A 118 5.52 -5.49 -6.56
CA LEU A 118 6.50 -6.34 -7.22
C LEU A 118 7.03 -5.71 -8.51
N MET A 119 6.15 -5.10 -9.33
CA MET A 119 6.54 -4.40 -10.54
C MET A 119 7.44 -3.20 -10.25
N LEU A 120 7.14 -2.43 -9.19
CA LEU A 120 8.00 -1.31 -8.76
C LEU A 120 9.37 -1.79 -8.29
N TYR A 121 9.45 -2.90 -7.54
CA TYR A 121 10.70 -3.47 -7.07
C TYR A 121 11.56 -3.99 -8.22
N ILE A 122 10.96 -4.74 -9.15
CA ILE A 122 11.64 -5.20 -10.38
C ILE A 122 12.14 -4.00 -11.19
N ALA A 123 11.34 -2.96 -11.36
CA ALA A 123 11.76 -1.74 -12.05
C ALA A 123 12.96 -1.07 -11.35
N ALA A 124 12.94 -0.95 -10.02
CA ALA A 124 14.05 -0.38 -9.25
C ALA A 124 15.34 -1.20 -9.41
N ILE A 125 15.27 -2.54 -9.33
CA ILE A 125 16.40 -3.44 -9.54
C ILE A 125 16.96 -3.27 -10.96
N ARG A 126 16.11 -3.31 -11.99
CA ARG A 126 16.54 -3.19 -13.39
C ARG A 126 17.15 -1.82 -13.71
N ILE A 127 16.61 -0.75 -13.15
CA ILE A 127 17.18 0.60 -13.28
C ILE A 127 18.55 0.65 -12.61
N GLY A 128 18.68 0.12 -11.40
CA GLY A 128 19.96 0.09 -10.68
C GLY A 128 21.03 -0.71 -11.40
N GLU A 129 20.67 -1.85 -11.98
CA GLU A 129 21.55 -2.67 -12.84
C GLU A 129 21.98 -1.89 -14.08
N ALA A 130 21.03 -1.33 -14.83
CA ALA A 130 21.31 -0.60 -16.07
C ALA A 130 22.16 0.66 -15.85
N ARG A 131 22.08 1.27 -14.67
CA ARG A 131 22.89 2.43 -14.26
C ARG A 131 24.27 2.04 -13.70
N GLY A 132 24.54 0.75 -13.52
CA GLY A 132 25.75 0.28 -12.82
C GLY A 132 25.78 0.60 -11.32
N PHE A 133 24.63 0.95 -10.72
CA PHE A 133 24.49 1.21 -9.29
C PHE A 133 24.47 -0.11 -8.48
N LEU A 134 23.88 -1.16 -9.04
CA LEU A 134 23.91 -2.51 -8.48
C LEU A 134 24.92 -3.38 -9.23
N SER A 135 25.75 -4.12 -8.48
CA SER A 135 26.54 -5.21 -9.05
C SER A 135 25.65 -6.40 -9.43
N SER A 136 26.13 -7.27 -10.33
CA SER A 136 25.40 -8.49 -10.71
C SER A 136 25.09 -9.39 -9.51
N ALA A 137 25.95 -9.44 -8.51
CA ALA A 137 25.71 -10.18 -7.27
C ALA A 137 24.58 -9.56 -6.44
N ALA A 138 24.52 -8.22 -6.36
CA ALA A 138 23.43 -7.52 -5.66
C ALA A 138 22.08 -7.66 -6.37
N VAL A 139 22.09 -7.66 -7.71
CA VAL A 139 20.89 -7.95 -8.52
C VAL A 139 20.39 -9.36 -8.25
N LYS A 140 21.28 -10.36 -8.31
CA LYS A 140 20.93 -11.75 -8.03
C LYS A 140 20.34 -11.90 -6.63
N ALA A 141 20.99 -11.37 -5.60
CA ALA A 141 20.50 -11.42 -4.22
C ALA A 141 19.12 -10.76 -4.06
N ALA A 142 18.85 -9.64 -4.76
CA ALA A 142 17.56 -9.00 -4.71
C ALA A 142 16.44 -9.85 -5.34
N TYR A 143 16.72 -10.55 -6.43
CA TYR A 143 15.77 -11.50 -7.03
C TYR A 143 15.53 -12.72 -6.15
N GLU A 144 16.60 -13.32 -5.57
CA GLU A 144 16.48 -14.44 -4.64
C GLU A 144 15.59 -14.10 -3.43
N GLU A 145 15.69 -12.87 -2.89
CA GLU A 145 14.79 -12.42 -1.84
C GLU A 145 13.32 -12.34 -2.31
N LEU A 146 13.08 -11.86 -3.53
CA LEU A 146 11.71 -11.79 -4.10
C LEU A 146 11.15 -13.18 -4.42
N GLU A 147 11.99 -14.11 -4.87
CA GLU A 147 11.60 -15.49 -5.16
C GLU A 147 11.23 -16.28 -3.89
N ALA A 148 11.76 -15.90 -2.72
CA ALA A 148 11.41 -16.49 -1.43
C ALA A 148 10.12 -15.92 -0.82
N VAL A 149 9.57 -14.83 -1.35
CA VAL A 149 8.37 -14.17 -0.81
C VAL A 149 7.13 -15.08 -0.80
N PRO A 150 6.82 -15.88 -1.84
CA PRO A 150 5.65 -16.77 -1.82
C PRO A 150 5.61 -17.72 -0.62
N ASP A 151 6.74 -18.38 -0.31
CA ASP A 151 6.83 -19.29 0.83
C ASP A 151 6.68 -18.54 2.16
N ALA A 152 7.24 -17.33 2.24
CA ALA A 152 7.11 -16.46 3.40
C ALA A 152 5.66 -15.97 3.61
N ILE A 153 4.92 -15.69 2.52
CA ILE A 153 3.50 -15.36 2.57
C ILE A 153 2.71 -16.54 3.13
N GLU A 154 2.91 -17.73 2.59
CA GLU A 154 2.21 -18.94 3.03
C GLU A 154 2.47 -19.23 4.52
N ALA A 155 3.73 -19.23 4.95
CA ALA A 155 4.11 -19.44 6.34
C ALA A 155 3.52 -18.38 7.27
N THR A 156 3.51 -17.10 6.86
CA THR A 156 2.94 -16.00 7.66
C THR A 156 1.42 -16.13 7.79
N VAL A 157 0.72 -16.46 6.71
CA VAL A 157 -0.73 -16.67 6.73
C VAL A 157 -1.10 -17.83 7.65
N GLN A 158 -0.48 -19.01 7.45
CA GLN A 158 -0.74 -20.20 8.25
C GLN A 158 -0.50 -19.97 9.75
N ALA A 159 0.58 -19.27 10.09
CA ALA A 159 0.93 -19.01 11.50
C ALA A 159 0.00 -18.02 12.20
N ASN A 160 -0.67 -17.15 11.46
CA ASN A 160 -1.46 -16.06 12.06
C ASN A 160 -2.98 -16.24 11.93
N GLU A 161 -3.45 -17.21 11.16
CA GLU A 161 -4.87 -17.36 10.84
C GLU A 161 -5.76 -17.48 12.08
N GLU A 162 -5.48 -18.42 12.97
CA GLU A 162 -6.25 -18.62 14.20
C GLU A 162 -6.15 -17.41 15.15
N ALA A 163 -4.95 -16.82 15.24
CA ALA A 163 -4.71 -15.66 16.08
C ALA A 163 -5.53 -14.44 15.61
N ILE A 164 -5.61 -14.22 14.30
CA ILE A 164 -6.42 -13.14 13.72
C ILE A 164 -7.91 -13.39 13.88
N GLN A 165 -8.39 -14.62 13.71
CA GLN A 165 -9.79 -14.97 13.97
C GLN A 165 -10.17 -14.68 15.45
N SER A 166 -9.31 -15.07 16.38
CA SER A 166 -9.47 -14.76 17.80
C SER A 166 -9.46 -13.26 18.07
N LEU A 167 -8.58 -12.51 17.41
CA LEU A 167 -8.49 -11.06 17.53
C LEU A 167 -9.77 -10.38 17.05
N VAL A 168 -10.31 -10.80 15.92
CA VAL A 168 -11.58 -10.30 15.36
C VAL A 168 -12.73 -10.48 16.35
N GLN A 169 -12.82 -11.64 17.00
CA GLN A 169 -13.81 -11.90 18.06
C GLN A 169 -13.58 -11.01 19.30
N SER A 170 -12.33 -10.89 19.74
CA SER A 170 -11.97 -10.04 20.86
C SER A 170 -12.32 -8.57 20.63
N TRP A 171 -12.20 -8.10 19.39
CA TRP A 171 -12.43 -6.70 19.00
C TRP A 171 -13.80 -6.50 18.31
N LYS A 172 -14.74 -7.42 18.49
CA LYS A 172 -16.05 -7.38 17.79
C LYS A 172 -16.83 -6.08 17.99
N ASP A 173 -16.72 -5.46 19.17
CA ASP A 173 -17.46 -4.26 19.53
C ASP A 173 -16.75 -2.95 19.11
N ALA A 174 -15.54 -3.05 18.52
CA ALA A 174 -14.82 -1.88 18.03
C ALA A 174 -15.45 -1.33 16.77
N GLN A 175 -15.49 0.01 16.66
CA GLN A 175 -16.06 0.73 15.53
C GLN A 175 -15.01 1.51 14.72
N GLU A 176 -13.81 1.62 15.27
CA GLU A 176 -12.68 2.32 14.65
C GLU A 176 -11.39 1.52 14.86
N PHE A 177 -10.54 1.53 13.86
CA PHE A 177 -9.28 0.81 13.84
C PHE A 177 -8.16 1.72 13.34
N VAL A 178 -6.98 1.59 13.93
CA VAL A 178 -5.80 2.35 13.51
C VAL A 178 -4.68 1.39 13.15
N PHE A 179 -4.06 1.63 11.99
CA PHE A 179 -2.88 0.91 11.53
C PHE A 179 -1.70 1.89 11.50
N VAL A 180 -0.61 1.52 12.14
CA VAL A 180 0.58 2.37 12.30
C VAL A 180 1.76 1.72 11.63
N GLY A 181 2.49 2.46 10.80
CA GLY A 181 3.68 1.94 10.13
C GLY A 181 4.62 3.06 9.68
N GLY A 182 5.93 2.81 9.72
CA GLY A 182 6.95 3.76 9.31
C GLY A 182 7.63 3.40 7.99
N GLY A 183 8.19 4.38 7.29
CA GLY A 183 8.88 4.18 6.03
C GLY A 183 8.00 3.48 4.98
N PRO A 184 8.47 2.39 4.31
CA PRO A 184 7.67 1.69 3.32
C PRO A 184 6.37 1.10 3.91
N ASN A 185 6.35 0.79 5.21
CA ASN A 185 5.18 0.27 5.90
C ASN A 185 4.14 1.34 6.28
N TYR A 186 4.40 2.61 6.08
CA TYR A 186 3.34 3.61 6.07
C TYR A 186 2.35 3.35 4.93
N GLY A 187 2.84 3.01 3.73
CA GLY A 187 1.99 2.54 2.63
C GLY A 187 1.19 1.29 3.01
N THR A 188 1.79 0.36 3.76
CA THR A 188 1.15 -0.85 4.28
C THR A 188 0.05 -0.54 5.30
N ALA A 189 0.28 0.41 6.20
CA ALA A 189 -0.72 0.84 7.17
C ALA A 189 -1.95 1.48 6.50
N LEU A 190 -1.74 2.36 5.54
CA LEU A 190 -2.80 2.93 4.72
C LEU A 190 -3.57 1.87 3.95
N PHE A 191 -2.86 0.90 3.35
CA PHE A 191 -3.46 -0.20 2.61
C PHE A 191 -4.31 -1.11 3.51
N SER A 192 -3.82 -1.47 4.70
CA SER A 192 -4.57 -2.27 5.68
C SER A 192 -5.87 -1.58 6.09
N ALA A 193 -5.81 -0.28 6.37
CA ALA A 193 -6.99 0.52 6.67
C ALA A 193 -7.98 0.56 5.49
N ALA A 194 -7.49 0.74 4.27
CA ALA A 194 -8.33 0.73 3.07
C ALA A 194 -9.01 -0.62 2.87
N LYS A 195 -8.31 -1.74 3.11
CA LYS A 195 -8.91 -3.08 2.99
C LYS A 195 -10.02 -3.29 4.00
N LEU A 196 -9.89 -2.79 5.23
CA LEU A 196 -10.96 -2.86 6.22
C LEU A 196 -12.18 -2.02 5.79
N LEU A 197 -11.96 -0.80 5.31
CA LEU A 197 -13.02 0.06 4.75
C LEU A 197 -13.76 -0.61 3.57
N GLU A 198 -13.03 -1.23 2.64
CA GLU A 198 -13.60 -1.89 1.47
C GLU A 198 -14.32 -3.19 1.83
N ALA A 199 -13.78 -3.96 2.75
CA ALA A 199 -14.29 -5.26 3.13
C ALA A 199 -15.47 -5.13 4.10
N SER A 200 -15.25 -4.78 5.36
CA SER A 200 -16.28 -4.72 6.39
C SER A 200 -17.02 -3.38 6.47
N GLY A 201 -16.43 -2.30 5.96
CA GLY A 201 -17.00 -0.94 6.05
C GLY A 201 -16.73 -0.24 7.38
N ASP A 202 -15.98 -0.85 8.28
CA ASP A 202 -15.57 -0.21 9.52
C ASP A 202 -14.71 1.03 9.27
N SER A 203 -14.79 2.01 10.15
CA SER A 203 -13.89 3.16 10.14
C SER A 203 -12.46 2.70 10.41
N ALA A 204 -11.54 3.07 9.55
CA ALA A 204 -10.15 2.70 9.69
C ALA A 204 -9.20 3.80 9.20
N LEU A 205 -8.09 3.99 9.91
CA LEU A 205 -7.07 4.98 9.63
C LEU A 205 -5.69 4.33 9.54
N GLY A 206 -4.97 4.61 8.45
CA GLY A 206 -3.53 4.35 8.36
C GLY A 206 -2.75 5.58 8.80
N GLN A 207 -1.75 5.42 9.65
CA GLN A 207 -0.98 6.52 10.22
C GLN A 207 0.52 6.22 10.14
N ASP A 208 1.33 7.25 9.83
CA ASP A 208 2.78 7.17 10.02
C ASP A 208 3.12 7.02 11.51
N THR A 209 4.20 6.32 11.81
CA THR A 209 4.61 6.04 13.19
C THR A 209 4.87 7.29 14.02
N GLU A 210 5.52 8.31 13.44
CA GLU A 210 5.75 9.58 14.14
C GLU A 210 4.45 10.36 14.28
N GLU A 211 3.68 10.50 13.19
CA GLU A 211 2.43 11.25 13.18
C GLU A 211 1.37 10.63 14.10
N TRP A 212 1.40 9.33 14.38
CA TRP A 212 0.54 8.71 15.37
C TRP A 212 0.74 9.33 16.75
N THR A 213 1.96 9.63 17.13
CA THR A 213 2.30 10.22 18.43
C THR A 213 1.90 11.70 18.54
N HIS A 214 1.70 12.36 17.40
CA HIS A 214 1.27 13.76 17.34
C HIS A 214 -0.24 13.94 17.17
N LEU A 215 -0.94 12.90 16.70
CA LEU A 215 -2.37 12.98 16.37
C LEU A 215 -3.20 11.96 17.16
N GLN A 216 -3.06 10.67 16.86
CA GLN A 216 -3.87 9.60 17.45
C GLN A 216 -3.62 9.41 18.94
N TYR A 217 -2.44 9.74 19.42
CA TYR A 217 -2.10 9.74 20.85
C TYR A 217 -3.10 10.57 21.68
N PHE A 218 -3.61 11.66 21.14
CA PHE A 218 -4.54 12.57 21.82
C PHE A 218 -6.01 12.24 21.59
N ALA A 219 -6.35 11.18 20.88
CA ALA A 219 -7.74 10.81 20.62
C ALA A 219 -8.46 10.45 21.95
N ARG A 220 -9.73 10.88 22.05
CA ARG A 220 -10.56 10.63 23.25
C ARG A 220 -10.79 9.13 23.49
N ALA A 221 -11.01 8.35 22.43
CA ALA A 221 -11.22 6.91 22.52
C ALA A 221 -9.87 6.20 22.71
N VAL A 222 -9.43 6.07 23.96
CA VAL A 222 -8.12 5.50 24.29
C VAL A 222 -8.04 4.00 24.00
N ASN A 223 -9.14 3.26 24.03
CA ASN A 223 -9.21 1.82 23.80
C ASN A 223 -9.34 1.41 22.33
N THR A 224 -9.13 2.32 21.38
CA THR A 224 -9.20 2.02 19.94
C THR A 224 -8.16 0.95 19.56
N PRO A 225 -8.56 -0.16 18.91
CA PRO A 225 -7.64 -1.13 18.33
C PRO A 225 -6.59 -0.49 17.44
N THR A 226 -5.32 -0.81 17.73
CA THR A 226 -4.18 -0.20 17.04
C THR A 226 -3.17 -1.28 16.65
N PHE A 227 -2.96 -1.45 15.35
CA PHE A 227 -1.95 -2.36 14.81
C PHE A 227 -0.64 -1.60 14.62
N PHE A 228 0.44 -2.06 15.24
CA PHE A 228 1.78 -1.59 14.96
C PHE A 228 2.44 -2.53 13.94
N ILE A 229 2.77 -2.00 12.77
CA ILE A 229 3.38 -2.70 11.64
C ILE A 229 4.84 -2.24 11.55
N ASP A 230 5.76 -3.07 12.04
CA ASP A 230 7.18 -2.74 12.06
C ASP A 230 8.04 -3.91 11.56
N ALA A 231 8.83 -3.65 10.53
CA ALA A 231 9.73 -4.64 9.93
C ALA A 231 11.13 -4.69 10.55
N GLY A 232 11.36 -3.99 11.67
CA GLY A 232 12.67 -3.90 12.29
C GLY A 232 13.66 -3.00 11.54
N GLY A 233 13.15 -2.11 10.66
CA GLY A 233 13.95 -1.23 9.82
C GLY A 233 14.39 0.08 10.50
N ARG A 234 14.53 1.14 9.69
CA ARG A 234 15.03 2.46 10.12
C ARG A 234 14.20 3.13 11.20
N SER A 235 12.88 2.90 11.24
CA SER A 235 11.93 3.48 12.19
C SER A 235 11.69 2.61 13.44
N ASN A 236 12.35 1.46 13.59
CA ASN A 236 12.08 0.48 14.63
C ASN A 236 12.17 1.05 16.06
N ASN A 237 13.17 1.87 16.36
CA ASN A 237 13.29 2.51 17.67
C ASN A 237 12.06 3.37 17.99
N ARG A 238 11.57 4.11 17.01
CA ARG A 238 10.39 4.99 17.19
C ARG A 238 9.10 4.18 17.28
N ALA A 239 8.97 3.11 16.51
CA ALA A 239 7.83 2.19 16.60
C ALA A 239 7.72 1.56 17.99
N ARG A 240 8.86 1.19 18.61
CA ARG A 240 8.92 0.69 19.99
C ARG A 240 8.43 1.71 21.00
N GLU A 241 8.91 2.95 20.93
CA GLU A 241 8.47 4.04 21.81
C GLU A 241 6.97 4.32 21.65
N ALA A 242 6.47 4.38 20.40
CA ALA A 242 5.07 4.61 20.12
C ALA A 242 4.17 3.47 20.64
N ALA A 243 4.61 2.20 20.53
CA ALA A 243 3.87 1.06 21.05
C ALA A 243 3.79 1.08 22.60
N VAL A 244 4.88 1.45 23.28
CA VAL A 244 4.88 1.65 24.74
C VAL A 244 3.90 2.76 25.13
N ALA A 245 3.93 3.89 24.43
CA ALA A 245 3.00 4.98 24.68
C ALA A 245 1.54 4.56 24.43
N ALA A 246 1.27 3.83 23.34
CA ALA A 246 -0.05 3.31 23.03
C ALA A 246 -0.60 2.41 24.13
N LYS A 247 0.18 1.46 24.60
CA LYS A 247 -0.21 0.59 25.73
C LYS A 247 -0.47 1.40 26.99
N THR A 248 0.39 2.36 27.29
CA THR A 248 0.31 3.19 28.51
C THR A 248 -0.98 4.01 28.55
N ILE A 249 -1.44 4.55 27.43
CA ILE A 249 -2.70 5.32 27.38
C ILE A 249 -3.95 4.45 27.27
N GLY A 250 -3.81 3.11 27.14
CA GLY A 250 -4.92 2.18 27.14
C GLY A 250 -5.35 1.68 25.76
N ARG A 251 -4.53 1.85 24.70
CA ARG A 251 -4.80 1.26 23.38
C ARG A 251 -4.81 -0.26 23.44
N ARG A 252 -5.66 -0.86 22.65
CA ARG A 252 -5.67 -2.30 22.37
C ARG A 252 -4.67 -2.56 21.25
N VAL A 253 -3.51 -3.10 21.58
CA VAL A 253 -2.38 -3.20 20.64
C VAL A 253 -2.29 -4.58 20.03
N ALA A 254 -2.19 -4.65 18.69
CA ALA A 254 -1.73 -5.83 17.94
C ALA A 254 -0.36 -5.51 17.30
N ALA A 255 0.58 -6.44 17.39
CA ALA A 255 1.94 -6.27 16.87
C ALA A 255 2.15 -7.13 15.62
N VAL A 256 2.38 -6.50 14.47
CA VAL A 256 2.79 -7.15 13.21
C VAL A 256 4.28 -6.92 13.04
N VAL A 257 5.08 -7.91 13.45
CA VAL A 257 6.52 -7.73 13.68
C VAL A 257 7.31 -8.96 13.23
N PRO A 258 8.62 -8.84 13.00
CA PRO A 258 9.45 -10.01 12.71
C PRO A 258 9.54 -10.94 13.91
N LEU A 259 9.83 -12.21 13.66
CA LEU A 259 10.09 -13.19 14.71
C LEU A 259 11.18 -12.69 15.67
N GLY A 260 10.90 -12.74 16.98
CA GLY A 260 11.84 -12.34 18.02
C GLY A 260 11.87 -10.85 18.35
N GLU A 261 11.02 -10.02 17.73
CA GLU A 261 10.82 -8.65 18.19
C GLU A 261 10.15 -8.68 19.57
N ALA A 262 10.81 -8.15 20.60
CA ALA A 262 10.38 -8.31 21.98
C ALA A 262 9.69 -7.06 22.57
N VAL A 263 10.08 -5.86 22.13
CA VAL A 263 9.64 -4.61 22.79
C VAL A 263 8.20 -4.26 22.40
N ILE A 264 7.89 -4.26 21.10
CA ILE A 264 6.53 -4.03 20.59
C ILE A 264 5.62 -5.20 21.01
N SER A 265 6.14 -6.44 20.91
CA SER A 265 5.43 -7.65 21.31
C SER A 265 4.99 -7.62 22.77
N ALA A 266 5.81 -7.08 23.69
CA ALA A 266 5.47 -6.95 25.09
C ALA A 266 4.31 -5.95 25.37
N GLN A 267 3.99 -5.10 24.43
CA GLN A 267 2.88 -4.14 24.54
C GLN A 267 1.56 -4.67 23.97
N ALA A 268 1.63 -5.74 23.17
CA ALA A 268 0.51 -6.23 22.39
C ALA A 268 -0.40 -7.19 23.18
N GLU A 269 -1.70 -7.14 22.92
CA GLU A 269 -2.66 -8.19 23.30
C GLU A 269 -2.43 -9.44 22.46
N ILE A 270 -1.98 -9.26 21.22
CA ILE A 270 -1.63 -10.32 20.29
C ILE A 270 -0.42 -9.94 19.44
N VAL A 271 0.45 -10.91 19.23
CA VAL A 271 1.58 -10.81 18.32
C VAL A 271 1.28 -11.59 17.07
N LEU A 272 1.45 -10.95 15.93
CA LEU A 272 1.25 -11.49 14.59
C LEU A 272 2.63 -11.55 13.89
N PRO A 273 3.40 -12.62 14.11
CA PRO A 273 4.75 -12.72 13.60
C PRO A 273 4.78 -12.83 12.08
N VAL A 274 5.70 -12.10 11.45
CA VAL A 274 5.96 -12.19 10.02
C VAL A 274 7.13 -13.12 9.78
N TYR A 275 6.91 -14.14 8.97
CA TYR A 275 7.90 -15.14 8.58
C TYR A 275 8.63 -14.70 7.31
N GLY A 276 9.83 -15.23 7.15
CA GLY A 276 10.73 -14.86 6.05
C GLY A 276 11.56 -13.62 6.35
N LYS A 277 12.65 -13.49 5.64
CA LYS A 277 13.58 -12.37 5.77
C LYS A 277 13.71 -11.67 4.43
N VAL A 278 13.24 -10.44 4.38
CA VAL A 278 13.39 -9.54 3.24
C VAL A 278 13.99 -8.22 3.70
N ARG A 279 14.66 -7.51 2.78
CA ARG A 279 15.11 -6.15 3.08
C ARG A 279 13.92 -5.23 3.39
N GLU A 280 14.15 -4.18 4.16
CA GLU A 280 13.10 -3.23 4.56
C GLU A 280 12.28 -2.71 3.37
N ALA A 281 12.93 -2.44 2.23
CA ALA A 281 12.26 -1.98 1.02
C ALA A 281 11.21 -2.95 0.46
N PHE A 282 11.34 -4.26 0.72
CA PHE A 282 10.40 -5.28 0.26
C PHE A 282 9.39 -5.70 1.33
N SER A 283 9.54 -5.20 2.55
CA SER A 283 8.67 -5.57 3.67
C SER A 283 7.17 -5.38 3.41
N PRO A 284 6.68 -4.40 2.61
CA PRO A 284 5.25 -4.28 2.30
C PRO A 284 4.62 -5.53 1.68
N LEU A 285 5.42 -6.41 1.04
CA LEU A 285 4.90 -7.68 0.49
C LEU A 285 4.42 -8.65 1.57
N LEU A 286 4.98 -8.58 2.78
CA LEU A 286 4.70 -9.51 3.88
C LEU A 286 3.90 -8.85 5.00
N TYR A 287 4.21 -7.62 5.35
CA TYR A 287 3.66 -6.94 6.54
C TYR A 287 2.21 -6.47 6.36
N GLY A 288 1.69 -6.44 5.14
CA GLY A 288 0.28 -6.18 4.85
C GLY A 288 -0.67 -7.36 5.10
N LEU A 289 -0.14 -8.59 5.22
CA LEU A 289 -0.94 -9.80 5.30
C LEU A 289 -1.90 -9.83 6.50
N ALA A 290 -1.42 -9.38 7.67
CA ALA A 290 -2.24 -9.33 8.87
C ALA A 290 -3.47 -8.42 8.72
N GLY A 291 -3.31 -7.24 8.11
CA GLY A 291 -4.42 -6.33 7.84
C GLY A 291 -5.41 -6.88 6.82
N MET A 292 -4.93 -7.60 5.80
CA MET A 292 -5.76 -8.27 4.79
C MET A 292 -6.62 -9.38 5.43
N LEU A 293 -6.01 -10.25 6.23
CA LEU A 293 -6.71 -11.34 6.92
C LEU A 293 -7.70 -10.79 7.96
N PHE A 294 -7.31 -9.75 8.70
CA PHE A 294 -8.21 -9.12 9.66
C PHE A 294 -9.44 -8.54 8.98
N ALA A 295 -9.27 -7.85 7.84
CA ALA A 295 -10.37 -7.30 7.07
C ALA A 295 -11.33 -8.39 6.56
N GLU A 296 -10.79 -9.52 6.10
CA GLU A 296 -11.57 -10.68 5.65
C GLU A 296 -12.41 -11.27 6.79
N TYR A 297 -11.77 -11.65 7.91
CA TYR A 297 -12.49 -12.28 9.02
C TYR A 297 -13.45 -11.32 9.73
N ARG A 298 -13.13 -10.02 9.73
CA ARG A 298 -14.05 -8.99 10.25
C ARG A 298 -15.30 -8.89 9.39
N THR A 299 -15.16 -8.96 8.08
CA THR A 299 -16.29 -8.99 7.13
C THR A 299 -17.18 -10.20 7.35
N GLN A 300 -16.58 -11.37 7.52
CA GLN A 300 -17.30 -12.61 7.83
C GLN A 300 -18.06 -12.51 9.17
N LEU A 301 -17.40 -11.99 10.22
CA LEU A 301 -18.03 -11.81 11.54
C LEU A 301 -19.29 -10.93 11.47
N LEU A 302 -19.22 -9.84 10.69
CA LEU A 302 -20.32 -8.88 10.56
C LEU A 302 -21.39 -9.32 9.56
N GLY A 303 -21.15 -10.35 8.75
CA GLY A 303 -22.03 -10.78 7.67
C GLY A 303 -22.15 -9.71 6.57
N GLU A 304 -21.14 -8.87 6.40
CA GLU A 304 -21.16 -7.78 5.43
C GLU A 304 -20.76 -8.24 4.02
N HIS A 305 -21.15 -7.44 3.03
CA HIS A 305 -20.70 -7.63 1.65
C HIS A 305 -19.56 -6.66 1.32
N TYR A 306 -18.54 -7.15 0.61
CA TYR A 306 -17.48 -6.30 0.09
C TYR A 306 -18.06 -5.11 -0.67
N PHE A 307 -17.45 -3.94 -0.48
CA PHE A 307 -17.87 -2.68 -1.11
C PHE A 307 -19.36 -2.34 -0.87
N ARG A 308 -19.98 -2.90 0.18
CA ARG A 308 -21.43 -2.73 0.46
C ARG A 308 -22.28 -3.19 -0.72
N ALA A 309 -21.85 -4.27 -1.42
CA ALA A 309 -22.46 -4.78 -2.66
C ALA A 309 -22.70 -3.68 -3.72
N PHE A 310 -21.87 -2.65 -3.72
CA PHE A 310 -22.01 -1.46 -4.58
C PHE A 310 -23.37 -0.73 -4.47
N GLY A 311 -24.07 -0.91 -3.37
CA GLY A 311 -25.33 -0.20 -3.08
C GLY A 311 -25.13 1.30 -2.84
N GLY A 312 -26.22 2.06 -2.83
CA GLY A 312 -26.21 3.48 -2.51
C GLY A 312 -25.40 4.35 -3.50
N GLY A 313 -25.42 4.05 -4.79
CA GLY A 313 -24.69 4.78 -5.83
C GLY A 313 -23.19 4.41 -5.96
N ARG A 314 -22.74 3.33 -5.30
CA ARG A 314 -21.35 2.86 -5.36
C ARG A 314 -21.05 1.97 -6.57
N SER A 315 -21.96 1.79 -7.51
CA SER A 315 -21.81 0.91 -8.67
C SER A 315 -20.51 1.17 -9.44
N ILE A 316 -19.83 0.10 -9.84
CA ILE A 316 -18.64 0.17 -10.71
C ILE A 316 -19.05 0.43 -12.16
N GLU A 317 -20.24 -0.01 -12.61
CA GLU A 317 -20.70 0.07 -14.00
C GLU A 317 -20.69 1.51 -14.55
N GLY A 318 -20.95 2.49 -13.74
CA GLY A 318 -20.82 3.89 -14.12
C GLY A 318 -19.42 4.49 -13.95
N GLY A 319 -18.36 3.66 -13.90
CA GLY A 319 -17.00 4.16 -13.66
C GLY A 319 -16.77 4.65 -12.23
N GLY A 320 -17.25 3.90 -11.25
CA GLY A 320 -17.20 4.22 -9.82
C GLY A 320 -18.46 4.91 -9.28
N GLY A 321 -19.57 4.80 -10.00
CA GLY A 321 -20.84 5.36 -9.59
C GLY A 321 -20.79 6.89 -9.45
N ILE A 322 -21.40 7.41 -8.41
CA ILE A 322 -21.43 8.86 -8.16
C ILE A 322 -20.06 9.45 -7.81
N SER A 323 -19.08 8.64 -7.40
CA SER A 323 -17.70 9.09 -7.16
C SER A 323 -16.92 9.39 -8.44
N ARG A 324 -17.37 8.87 -9.60
CA ARG A 324 -16.83 9.12 -10.94
C ARG A 324 -15.33 8.87 -11.08
N ILE A 325 -14.76 7.87 -10.39
CA ILE A 325 -13.32 7.59 -10.39
C ILE A 325 -12.75 7.38 -11.81
N GLN A 326 -13.52 6.79 -12.71
CA GLN A 326 -13.12 6.55 -14.10
C GLN A 326 -13.67 7.59 -15.07
N THR A 327 -14.85 8.16 -14.80
CA THR A 327 -15.59 9.06 -15.70
C THR A 327 -15.46 10.54 -15.37
N SER A 328 -14.66 10.88 -14.33
CA SER A 328 -14.38 12.27 -14.00
C SER A 328 -13.69 12.98 -15.15
N GLU A 329 -14.06 14.22 -15.40
CA GLU A 329 -13.46 15.08 -16.41
C GLU A 329 -11.95 15.24 -16.17
N LEU A 330 -11.18 15.13 -17.25
CA LEU A 330 -9.73 15.32 -17.21
C LEU A 330 -9.38 16.79 -17.48
N GLN A 331 -8.44 17.31 -16.73
CA GLN A 331 -7.80 18.56 -17.09
C GLN A 331 -6.89 18.32 -18.29
N GLU A 332 -7.12 19.05 -19.39
CA GLU A 332 -6.39 18.85 -20.63
C GLU A 332 -5.15 19.74 -20.72
N GLU A 333 -5.09 20.83 -19.98
CA GLU A 333 -3.99 21.78 -20.00
C GLU A 333 -3.32 21.90 -18.64
N VAL A 334 -2.01 22.18 -18.66
CA VAL A 334 -1.27 22.53 -17.44
C VAL A 334 -1.59 23.97 -17.09
N LEU A 335 -2.32 24.17 -15.99
CA LEU A 335 -2.62 25.50 -15.50
C LEU A 335 -1.43 26.01 -14.67
N PRO A 336 -1.08 27.29 -14.78
CA PRO A 336 0.02 27.90 -14.03
C PRO A 336 -0.29 28.03 -12.54
#